data_5c858590081fe2d97df34491e4eb2706
#
_entry.id   5c858590081fe2d97df34491e4eb2706
#
_cell.length_a   1.000
_cell.length_b   1.000
_cell.length_c   1.000
_cell.angle_alpha   90.00
_cell.angle_beta   90.00
_cell.angle_gamma   90.00
#
_symmetry.space_group_name_H-M   'P 1'
#
loop_
_entity.id
_entity.type
_entity.pdbx_description
1 polymer ?
#
loop_
_entity_poly.entity_id
_entity_poly.type
_entity_poly.pdbx_seq_one_letter_code
_entity_poly.pdbx_strand_id
1 'polypeptide(L)'
;MIVTDMPDTRLGEMRKLADEGVTSYKLFMAYPGVLYVDDGTLYRAFRQAGENGTRICMHAENGIVIDEIIKEAVADGHTEPKWHGLTRPTRMEAEGVYRSIAIAEVADVPLYIVHLSCSDALEEVKRARMRGVNVIAETCPQYLFLDKSYYEKEGFEGAKWVMTPALREKWNQD
;
A
#
# COMPACT_ATOMS: atom_id res chain seq x y z
N MET A 1 -7.51 -3.79 -12.17
CA MET A 1 -6.32 -3.71 -13.07
C MET A 1 -5.16 -3.05 -12.32
N ILE A 2 -3.92 -3.46 -12.57
CA ILE A 2 -2.72 -2.83 -11.98
C ILE A 2 -2.21 -1.75 -12.92
N VAL A 3 -1.86 -0.58 -12.35
CA VAL A 3 -1.31 0.56 -13.08
C VAL A 3 0.10 0.83 -12.55
N THR A 4 1.11 0.75 -13.42
CA THR A 4 2.53 0.85 -13.06
C THR A 4 3.23 2.07 -13.65
N ASP A 5 2.62 2.69 -14.64
CA ASP A 5 3.11 3.89 -15.30
C ASP A 5 1.93 4.61 -15.96
N MET A 6 1.89 5.92 -15.86
CA MET A 6 0.78 6.75 -16.33
C MET A 6 1.28 7.95 -17.14
N PRO A 7 1.88 7.75 -18.32
CA PRO A 7 1.99 8.84 -19.27
C PRO A 7 0.58 9.33 -19.66
N ASP A 8 0.47 10.60 -20.03
CA ASP A 8 -0.84 11.19 -20.34
C ASP A 8 -1.65 10.38 -21.38
N THR A 9 -0.97 9.64 -22.25
CA THR A 9 -1.60 8.73 -23.22
C THR A 9 -2.36 7.58 -22.56
N ARG A 10 -1.97 7.13 -21.36
CA ARG A 10 -2.61 6.00 -20.66
C ARG A 10 -3.80 6.40 -19.79
N LEU A 11 -3.94 7.68 -19.46
CA LEU A 11 -5.15 8.17 -18.79
C LEU A 11 -6.40 7.87 -19.62
N GLY A 12 -6.32 8.02 -20.95
CA GLY A 12 -7.40 7.66 -21.87
C GLY A 12 -7.73 6.15 -21.92
N GLU A 13 -6.78 5.28 -21.56
CA GLU A 13 -7.03 3.83 -21.45
C GLU A 13 -7.90 3.49 -20.23
N MET A 14 -7.76 4.22 -19.13
CA MET A 14 -8.62 4.04 -17.95
C MET A 14 -10.09 4.28 -18.32
N ARG A 15 -10.38 5.29 -19.14
CA ARG A 15 -11.75 5.54 -19.61
C ARG A 15 -12.29 4.38 -20.45
N LYS A 16 -11.53 3.89 -21.42
CA LYS A 16 -11.93 2.76 -22.25
C LYS A 16 -12.23 1.52 -21.42
N LEU A 17 -11.37 1.23 -20.45
CA LEU A 17 -11.56 0.10 -19.53
C LEU A 17 -12.81 0.26 -18.65
N ALA A 18 -13.10 1.49 -18.21
CA ALA A 18 -14.33 1.76 -17.48
C ALA A 18 -15.57 1.50 -18.33
N ASP A 19 -15.54 1.90 -19.60
CA ASP A 19 -16.62 1.64 -20.56
C ASP A 19 -16.78 0.13 -20.84
N GLU A 20 -15.71 -0.66 -20.71
CA GLU A 20 -15.72 -2.13 -20.78
C GLU A 20 -16.12 -2.83 -19.46
N GLY A 21 -16.43 -2.07 -18.40
CA GLY A 21 -16.88 -2.58 -17.10
C GLY A 21 -15.79 -2.79 -16.06
N VAL A 22 -14.56 -2.30 -16.25
CA VAL A 22 -13.53 -2.29 -15.22
C VAL A 22 -13.85 -1.20 -14.20
N THR A 23 -14.15 -1.58 -12.97
CA THR A 23 -14.64 -0.69 -11.92
C THR A 23 -13.56 -0.19 -10.95
N SER A 24 -12.35 -0.76 -11.01
CA SER A 24 -11.27 -0.39 -10.08
C SER A 24 -9.87 -0.59 -10.67
N TYR A 25 -8.95 0.23 -10.19
CA TYR A 25 -7.54 0.22 -10.56
C TYR A 25 -6.66 0.12 -9.32
N LYS A 26 -5.65 -0.74 -9.37
CA LYS A 26 -4.68 -0.93 -8.29
C LYS A 26 -3.41 -0.13 -8.59
N LEU A 27 -3.02 0.75 -7.66
CA LEU A 27 -1.77 1.51 -7.71
C LEU A 27 -0.91 1.20 -6.48
N PHE A 28 0.38 1.50 -6.61
CA PHE A 28 1.38 1.16 -5.61
C PHE A 28 2.28 2.35 -5.28
N MET A 29 2.43 2.67 -4.00
CA MET A 29 3.48 3.56 -3.49
C MET A 29 4.74 2.79 -3.08
N ALA A 30 4.79 1.50 -3.36
CA ALA A 30 5.87 0.58 -3.06
C ALA A 30 6.48 -0.01 -4.34
N TYR A 31 7.60 -0.71 -4.20
CA TYR A 31 8.33 -1.41 -5.26
C TYR A 31 8.92 -0.47 -6.31
N PRO A 32 9.88 0.43 -5.94
CA PRO A 32 10.58 1.28 -6.89
C PRO A 32 11.19 0.48 -8.04
N GLY A 33 11.05 0.99 -9.26
CA GLY A 33 11.51 0.32 -10.47
C GLY A 33 10.64 -0.83 -11.00
N VAL A 34 9.56 -1.21 -10.29
CA VAL A 34 8.66 -2.31 -10.70
C VAL A 34 7.19 -1.85 -10.77
N LEU A 35 6.62 -1.42 -9.65
CA LEU A 35 5.19 -1.06 -9.53
C LEU A 35 4.96 0.35 -9.02
N TYR A 36 5.99 0.98 -8.44
CA TYR A 36 5.88 2.30 -7.83
C TYR A 36 5.41 3.35 -8.82
N VAL A 37 4.47 4.19 -8.38
CA VAL A 37 4.03 5.40 -9.07
C VAL A 37 4.23 6.62 -8.18
N ASP A 38 4.68 7.73 -8.74
CA ASP A 38 4.90 8.98 -8.01
C ASP A 38 3.59 9.71 -7.66
N ASP A 39 3.67 10.67 -6.74
CA ASP A 39 2.51 11.40 -6.24
C ASP A 39 1.78 12.20 -7.35
N GLY A 40 2.51 12.72 -8.34
CA GLY A 40 1.90 13.39 -9.49
C GLY A 40 1.08 12.42 -10.35
N THR A 41 1.61 11.24 -10.58
CA THR A 41 0.90 10.16 -11.28
C THR A 41 -0.30 9.67 -10.47
N LEU A 42 -0.17 9.51 -9.16
CA LEU A 42 -1.29 9.17 -8.27
C LEU A 42 -2.42 10.20 -8.37
N TYR A 43 -2.09 11.48 -8.29
CA TYR A 43 -3.08 12.55 -8.38
C TYR A 43 -3.83 12.51 -9.73
N ARG A 44 -3.12 12.38 -10.86
CA ARG A 44 -3.76 12.27 -12.18
C ARG A 44 -4.66 11.05 -12.30
N ALA A 45 -4.20 9.89 -11.81
CA ALA A 45 -4.98 8.66 -11.81
C ALA A 45 -6.24 8.77 -10.93
N PHE A 46 -6.14 9.42 -9.77
CA PHE A 46 -7.28 9.68 -8.89
C PHE A 46 -8.33 10.56 -9.57
N ARG A 47 -7.89 11.67 -10.17
CA ARG A 47 -8.78 12.55 -10.95
C ARG A 47 -9.48 11.78 -12.06
N GLN A 48 -8.73 11.00 -12.85
CA GLN A 48 -9.31 10.22 -13.96
C GLN A 48 -10.29 9.16 -13.46
N ALA A 49 -9.98 8.49 -12.34
CA ALA A 49 -10.87 7.50 -11.75
C ALA A 49 -12.20 8.16 -11.27
N GLY A 50 -12.12 9.35 -10.68
CA GLY A 50 -13.29 10.14 -10.30
C GLY A 50 -14.18 10.48 -11.51
N GLU A 51 -13.59 10.97 -12.58
CA GLU A 51 -14.30 11.29 -13.83
C GLU A 51 -14.97 10.06 -14.48
N ASN A 52 -14.33 8.89 -14.33
CA ASN A 52 -14.83 7.63 -14.87
C ASN A 52 -15.87 6.96 -13.96
N GLY A 53 -16.08 7.44 -12.74
CA GLY A 53 -16.90 6.77 -11.72
C GLY A 53 -16.30 5.46 -11.22
N THR A 54 -14.99 5.28 -11.35
CA THR A 54 -14.24 4.09 -10.93
C THR A 54 -13.51 4.32 -9.61
N ARG A 55 -12.92 3.27 -9.03
CA ARG A 55 -12.25 3.34 -7.72
C ARG A 55 -10.76 3.05 -7.81
N ILE A 56 -9.96 3.79 -7.05
CA ILE A 56 -8.56 3.45 -6.82
C ILE A 56 -8.42 2.57 -5.58
N CYS A 57 -7.74 1.45 -5.75
CA CYS A 57 -7.30 0.53 -4.71
C CYS A 57 -5.80 0.75 -4.48
N MET A 58 -5.40 1.10 -3.26
CA MET A 58 -4.04 1.59 -3.00
C MET A 58 -3.24 0.61 -2.14
N HIS A 59 -2.06 0.17 -2.64
CA HIS A 59 -1.00 -0.38 -1.80
C HIS A 59 -0.20 0.80 -1.24
N ALA A 60 -0.40 1.09 0.03
CA ALA A 60 0.04 2.33 0.66
C ALA A 60 1.18 2.08 1.65
N GLU A 61 2.38 1.84 1.16
CA GLU A 61 3.62 1.84 1.93
C GLU A 61 4.62 2.82 1.30
N ASN A 62 5.42 3.54 2.12
CA ASN A 62 6.49 4.40 1.61
C ASN A 62 7.63 3.54 1.05
N GLY A 63 7.46 3.10 -0.19
CA GLY A 63 8.40 2.19 -0.84
C GLY A 63 9.79 2.77 -1.05
N ILE A 64 9.91 4.09 -1.19
CA ILE A 64 11.22 4.75 -1.37
C ILE A 64 12.06 4.62 -0.11
N VAL A 65 11.50 4.92 1.06
CA VAL A 65 12.22 4.80 2.35
C VAL A 65 12.44 3.32 2.70
N ILE A 66 11.46 2.46 2.48
CA ILE A 66 11.59 1.01 2.69
C ILE A 66 12.75 0.44 1.85
N ASP A 67 12.87 0.86 0.59
CA ASP A 67 13.93 0.39 -0.31
C ASP A 67 15.33 0.78 0.19
N GLU A 68 15.51 1.97 0.74
CA GLU A 68 16.76 2.39 1.37
C GLU A 68 17.07 1.57 2.63
N ILE A 69 16.09 1.35 3.52
CA ILE A 69 16.26 0.50 4.70
C ILE A 69 16.66 -0.94 4.31
N ILE A 70 16.08 -1.47 3.23
CA ILE A 70 16.43 -2.79 2.70
C ILE A 70 17.87 -2.80 2.20
N LYS A 71 18.29 -1.78 1.44
CA LYS A 71 19.68 -1.67 0.93
C LYS A 71 20.69 -1.63 2.08
N GLU A 72 20.43 -0.85 3.12
CA GLU A 72 21.25 -0.79 4.32
C GLU A 72 21.38 -2.18 4.98
N ALA A 73 20.24 -2.83 5.25
CA ALA A 73 20.21 -4.15 5.87
C ALA A 73 20.99 -5.20 5.04
N VAL A 74 20.82 -5.19 3.71
CA VAL A 74 21.55 -6.12 2.82
C VAL A 74 23.04 -5.81 2.81
N ALA A 75 23.45 -4.55 2.83
CA ALA A 75 24.86 -4.15 2.90
C ALA A 75 25.53 -4.63 4.19
N ASP A 76 24.77 -4.69 5.30
CA ASP A 76 25.19 -5.21 6.60
C ASP A 76 25.16 -6.76 6.68
N GLY A 77 24.78 -7.44 5.58
CA GLY A 77 24.74 -8.90 5.49
C GLY A 77 23.46 -9.53 6.04
N HIS A 78 22.42 -8.75 6.26
CA HIS A 78 21.14 -9.19 6.81
C HIS A 78 20.19 -9.71 5.72
N THR A 79 20.20 -11.03 5.50
CA THR A 79 19.44 -11.70 4.42
C THR A 79 18.42 -12.72 4.91
N GLU A 80 18.31 -12.94 6.21
CA GLU A 80 17.36 -13.89 6.78
C GLU A 80 15.91 -13.37 6.68
N PRO A 81 14.91 -14.26 6.63
CA PRO A 81 13.49 -13.89 6.46
C PRO A 81 12.95 -12.88 7.46
N LYS A 82 13.46 -12.87 8.71
CA LYS A 82 13.06 -11.90 9.74
C LYS A 82 13.30 -10.45 9.32
N TRP A 83 14.31 -10.20 8.49
CA TRP A 83 14.62 -8.85 8.01
C TRP A 83 13.57 -8.30 7.06
N HIS A 84 12.76 -9.15 6.46
CA HIS A 84 11.60 -8.68 5.69
C HIS A 84 10.64 -7.83 6.55
N GLY A 85 10.33 -8.29 7.76
CA GLY A 85 9.51 -7.52 8.69
C GLY A 85 10.25 -6.32 9.31
N LEU A 86 11.54 -6.49 9.65
CA LEU A 86 12.34 -5.45 10.29
C LEU A 86 12.60 -4.24 9.37
N THR A 87 12.70 -4.46 8.07
CA THR A 87 12.91 -3.40 7.08
C THR A 87 11.63 -2.69 6.63
N ARG A 88 10.47 -3.08 7.15
CA ARG A 88 9.15 -2.50 6.82
C ARG A 88 8.42 -2.03 8.08
N PRO A 89 8.91 -0.95 8.73
CA PRO A 89 8.26 -0.46 9.94
C PRO A 89 6.83 0.01 9.68
N THR A 90 5.94 -0.15 10.66
CA THR A 90 4.52 0.24 10.58
C THR A 90 4.32 1.70 10.20
N ARG A 91 5.25 2.57 10.62
CA ARG A 91 5.24 4.00 10.27
C ARG A 91 5.31 4.28 8.77
N MET A 92 5.94 3.37 8.00
CA MET A 92 6.02 3.53 6.54
C MET A 92 4.71 3.15 5.84
N GLU A 93 3.93 2.25 6.42
CA GLU A 93 2.55 2.01 5.98
C GLU A 93 1.64 3.16 6.39
N ALA A 94 1.71 3.62 7.64
CA ALA A 94 0.92 4.75 8.13
C ALA A 94 1.17 6.04 7.31
N GLU A 95 2.42 6.35 6.98
CA GLU A 95 2.77 7.49 6.11
C GLU A 95 2.18 7.32 4.71
N GLY A 96 2.32 6.14 4.12
CA GLY A 96 1.76 5.85 2.80
C GLY A 96 0.23 5.99 2.78
N VAL A 97 -0.45 5.50 3.82
CA VAL A 97 -1.91 5.65 3.99
C VAL A 97 -2.30 7.12 4.15
N TYR A 98 -1.63 7.87 5.03
CA TYR A 98 -1.88 9.30 5.20
C TYR A 98 -1.72 10.08 3.89
N ARG A 99 -0.61 9.87 3.18
CA ARG A 99 -0.31 10.54 1.91
C ARG A 99 -1.33 10.19 0.82
N SER A 100 -1.70 8.92 0.71
CA SER A 100 -2.75 8.48 -0.22
C SER A 100 -4.09 9.17 0.07
N ILE A 101 -4.47 9.29 1.35
CA ILE A 101 -5.68 9.97 1.77
C ILE A 101 -5.62 11.46 1.43
N ALA A 102 -4.49 12.13 1.71
CA ALA A 102 -4.32 13.55 1.42
C ALA A 102 -4.45 13.84 -0.09
N ILE A 103 -3.86 12.99 -0.93
CA ILE A 103 -3.97 13.12 -2.40
C ILE A 103 -5.42 12.89 -2.85
N ALA A 104 -6.12 11.90 -2.29
CA ALA A 104 -7.51 11.62 -2.60
C ALA A 104 -8.46 12.76 -2.18
N GLU A 105 -8.23 13.37 -1.00
CA GLU A 105 -8.93 14.56 -0.53
C GLU A 105 -8.79 15.72 -1.53
N VAL A 106 -7.56 16.02 -1.98
CA VAL A 106 -7.30 17.10 -2.94
C VAL A 106 -7.90 16.78 -4.32
N ALA A 107 -7.92 15.51 -4.70
CA ALA A 107 -8.54 15.06 -5.94
C ALA A 107 -10.08 15.00 -5.87
N ASP A 108 -10.66 15.07 -4.68
CA ASP A 108 -12.10 14.93 -4.40
C ASP A 108 -12.66 13.57 -4.90
N VAL A 109 -12.01 12.48 -4.52
CA VAL A 109 -12.39 11.12 -4.94
C VAL A 109 -12.38 10.13 -3.76
N PRO A 110 -13.24 9.11 -3.79
CA PRO A 110 -13.19 8.04 -2.79
C PRO A 110 -11.94 7.18 -2.95
N LEU A 111 -11.35 6.76 -1.83
CA LEU A 111 -10.16 5.94 -1.77
C LEU A 111 -10.44 4.59 -1.12
N TYR A 112 -9.80 3.53 -1.62
CA TYR A 112 -9.81 2.20 -1.04
C TYR A 112 -8.39 1.76 -0.69
N ILE A 113 -8.09 1.61 0.61
CA ILE A 113 -6.83 1.06 1.09
C ILE A 113 -6.98 -0.45 1.21
N VAL A 114 -6.18 -1.21 0.47
CA VAL A 114 -6.20 -2.67 0.50
C VAL A 114 -5.23 -3.21 1.54
N HIS A 115 -5.52 -4.40 2.08
CA HIS A 115 -4.62 -5.19 2.96
C HIS A 115 -3.93 -4.39 4.07
N LEU A 116 -4.66 -3.49 4.73
CA LEU A 116 -4.17 -2.73 5.90
C LEU A 116 -3.67 -3.69 6.97
N SER A 117 -2.45 -3.50 7.46
CA SER A 117 -1.78 -4.50 8.29
C SER A 117 -1.44 -4.06 9.71
N CYS A 118 -1.59 -2.76 10.05
CA CYS A 118 -1.17 -2.24 11.35
C CYS A 118 -2.09 -1.17 11.90
N SER A 119 -2.07 -1.01 13.23
CA SER A 119 -2.86 -0.02 13.97
C SER A 119 -2.45 1.42 13.64
N ASP A 120 -1.17 1.70 13.41
CA ASP A 120 -0.70 3.03 13.00
C ASP A 120 -1.41 3.51 11.73
N ALA A 121 -1.53 2.64 10.73
CA ALA A 121 -2.21 2.94 9.48
C ALA A 121 -3.75 3.03 9.67
N LEU A 122 -4.32 2.19 10.53
CA LEU A 122 -5.75 2.25 10.87
C LEU A 122 -6.13 3.60 11.50
N GLU A 123 -5.27 4.15 12.35
CA GLU A 123 -5.50 5.47 12.96
C GLU A 123 -5.57 6.58 11.90
N GLU A 124 -4.78 6.53 10.84
CA GLU A 124 -4.87 7.51 9.76
C GLU A 124 -6.20 7.40 9.00
N VAL A 125 -6.70 6.18 8.77
CA VAL A 125 -8.03 5.96 8.18
C VAL A 125 -9.13 6.50 9.10
N LYS A 126 -9.09 6.20 10.41
CA LYS A 126 -10.07 6.70 11.38
C LYS A 126 -10.11 8.24 11.41
N ARG A 127 -8.95 8.90 11.49
CA ARG A 127 -8.83 10.37 11.48
C ARG A 127 -9.41 10.98 10.21
N ALA A 128 -9.15 10.37 9.06
CA ALA A 128 -9.70 10.82 7.79
C ALA A 128 -11.22 10.71 7.77
N ARG A 129 -11.78 9.58 8.19
CA ARG A 129 -13.24 9.38 8.27
C ARG A 129 -13.92 10.35 9.24
N MET A 130 -13.27 10.68 10.37
CA MET A 130 -13.78 11.70 11.32
C MET A 130 -13.85 13.09 10.68
N ARG A 131 -13.01 13.39 9.69
CA ARG A 131 -13.07 14.63 8.90
C ARG A 131 -14.08 14.56 7.73
N GLY A 132 -14.74 13.42 7.54
CA GLY A 132 -15.72 13.22 6.46
C GLY A 132 -15.10 12.74 5.14
N VAL A 133 -13.83 12.34 5.11
CA VAL A 133 -13.18 11.80 3.91
C VAL A 133 -13.77 10.44 3.57
N ASN A 134 -14.10 10.23 2.31
CA ASN A 134 -14.62 8.96 1.81
C ASN A 134 -13.50 7.94 1.59
N VAL A 135 -13.00 7.36 2.69
CA VAL A 135 -11.98 6.32 2.68
C VAL A 135 -12.52 5.01 3.26
N ILE A 136 -12.26 3.91 2.54
CA ILE A 136 -12.55 2.54 2.94
C ILE A 136 -11.20 1.82 3.06
N ALA A 137 -11.09 0.92 4.03
CA ALA A 137 -9.92 0.05 4.18
C ALA A 137 -10.37 -1.38 4.45
N GLU A 138 -9.59 -2.33 3.95
CA GLU A 138 -9.73 -3.75 4.24
C GLU A 138 -8.44 -4.29 4.84
N THR A 139 -8.55 -5.33 5.65
CA THR A 139 -7.43 -6.18 6.06
C THR A 139 -7.57 -7.56 5.45
N CYS A 140 -6.54 -8.39 5.61
CA CYS A 140 -6.57 -9.77 5.14
C CYS A 140 -6.53 -10.73 6.33
N PRO A 141 -7.12 -11.94 6.21
CA PRO A 141 -7.17 -12.91 7.32
C PRO A 141 -5.82 -13.21 7.95
N GLN A 142 -4.74 -13.27 7.16
CA GLN A 142 -3.41 -13.54 7.68
C GLN A 142 -2.94 -12.51 8.73
N TYR A 143 -3.31 -11.24 8.62
CA TYR A 143 -2.94 -10.21 9.60
C TYR A 143 -3.71 -10.34 10.92
N LEU A 144 -4.84 -11.05 10.93
CA LEU A 144 -5.64 -11.31 12.12
C LEU A 144 -5.17 -12.54 12.91
N PHE A 145 -4.42 -13.45 12.27
CA PHE A 145 -4.06 -14.75 12.86
C PHE A 145 -2.55 -15.02 12.92
N LEU A 146 -1.74 -14.33 12.10
CA LEU A 146 -0.30 -14.50 12.01
C LEU A 146 0.40 -13.21 12.45
N ASP A 147 1.53 -13.34 13.11
CA ASP A 147 2.36 -12.22 13.56
C ASP A 147 3.82 -12.39 13.12
N LYS A 148 4.66 -11.39 13.36
CA LYS A 148 6.03 -11.38 12.87
C LYS A 148 6.93 -12.51 13.46
N SER A 149 6.52 -13.19 14.53
CA SER A 149 7.27 -14.31 15.08
C SER A 149 7.40 -15.46 14.09
N TYR A 150 6.50 -15.56 13.12
CA TYR A 150 6.60 -16.53 12.04
C TYR A 150 7.83 -16.35 11.14
N TYR A 151 8.44 -15.15 11.11
CA TYR A 151 9.70 -14.91 10.37
C TYR A 151 10.93 -15.44 11.12
N GLU A 152 10.82 -15.66 12.44
CA GLU A 152 11.93 -16.08 13.32
C GLU A 152 12.13 -17.59 13.38
N LYS A 153 11.37 -18.36 12.56
CA LYS A 153 11.51 -19.82 12.49
C LYS A 153 12.92 -20.21 12.00
N GLU A 154 13.41 -21.33 12.53
CA GLU A 154 14.76 -21.83 12.26
C GLU A 154 15.08 -21.95 10.76
N GLY A 155 16.32 -21.65 10.43
CA GLY A 155 16.84 -21.72 9.06
C GLY A 155 16.08 -20.77 8.13
N PHE A 156 15.63 -21.29 7.00
CA PHE A 156 14.87 -20.52 5.99
C PHE A 156 13.35 -20.75 6.04
N GLU A 157 12.86 -21.44 7.08
CA GLU A 157 11.42 -21.74 7.23
C GLU A 157 10.55 -20.48 7.34
N GLY A 158 11.09 -19.39 7.93
CA GLY A 158 10.39 -18.11 8.01
C GLY A 158 10.03 -17.50 6.64
N ALA A 159 10.72 -17.87 5.57
CA ALA A 159 10.45 -17.38 4.22
C ALA A 159 9.06 -17.76 3.69
N LYS A 160 8.46 -18.84 4.19
CA LYS A 160 7.10 -19.28 3.83
C LYS A 160 6.02 -18.27 4.22
N TRP A 161 6.33 -17.36 5.15
CA TRP A 161 5.41 -16.39 5.71
C TRP A 161 5.65 -14.97 5.19
N VAL A 162 6.65 -14.80 4.31
CA VAL A 162 6.97 -13.50 3.72
C VAL A 162 5.83 -13.05 2.80
N MET A 163 5.30 -11.87 3.10
CA MET A 163 4.23 -11.20 2.34
C MET A 163 4.35 -9.69 2.49
N THR A 164 3.67 -8.93 1.66
CA THR A 164 3.70 -7.45 1.72
C THR A 164 2.28 -6.87 1.65
N PRO A 165 1.90 -6.00 2.59
CA PRO A 165 2.65 -5.57 3.78
C PRO A 165 3.12 -6.72 4.65
N ALA A 166 4.20 -6.50 5.43
CA ALA A 166 4.77 -7.52 6.31
C ALA A 166 3.81 -7.87 7.47
N LEU A 167 3.94 -9.09 8.01
CA LEU A 167 3.31 -9.43 9.29
C LEU A 167 3.85 -8.52 10.40
N ARG A 168 2.98 -8.12 11.30
CA ARG A 168 3.24 -7.16 12.37
C ARG A 168 3.38 -7.85 13.73
N GLU A 169 3.76 -7.08 14.75
CA GLU A 169 3.67 -7.51 16.13
C GLU A 169 2.23 -7.88 16.50
N LYS A 170 2.06 -8.86 17.37
CA LYS A 170 0.76 -9.44 17.73
C LYS A 170 -0.26 -8.39 18.22
N TRP A 171 0.17 -7.35 18.92
CA TRP A 171 -0.73 -6.30 19.40
C TRP A 171 -1.42 -5.49 18.29
N ASN A 172 -1.01 -5.63 17.03
CA ASN A 172 -1.73 -5.04 15.89
C ASN A 172 -3.02 -5.82 15.55
N GLN A 173 -3.28 -6.95 16.20
CA GLN A 173 -4.47 -7.79 15.97
C GLN A 173 -5.65 -7.40 16.87
N ASP A 174 -5.41 -6.55 17.90
CA ASP A 174 -6.40 -6.02 18.83
C ASP A 174 -7.07 -4.76 18.27
#